data_47e0c0142003352ce1ee18eaa1782007
#
_entry.id   47e0c0142003352ce1ee18eaa1782007
#
_cell.length_a   1.000
_cell.length_b   1.000
_cell.length_c   1.000
_cell.angle_alpha   90.00
_cell.angle_beta   90.00
_cell.angle_gamma   90.00
#
_symmetry.space_group_name_H-M   'P 1'
#
loop_
_entity.id
_entity.type
_entity.pdbx_description
1 polymer ?
#
loop_
_entity_poly.entity_id
_entity_poly.type
_entity_poly.pdbx_seq_one_letter_code
_entity_poly.pdbx_strand_id
1 'polypeptide(L)'
;MTIYTGSGVAIVTPFFEDGSVDYDTFGELIEFQISEETDAIIVAGTTGESSTMPDDEQVAVIKFAIDRVAGRVPVIAGSGVNDTAHSIRLSKEIEKLGPDALLVVTPYYIKTSQQGLIEHFEAIANSVDLPIVLYNVPGRTGQVMAPETILHLSQHKNIVAYKDAVGDIAHTLAVRNLVGDKIDIYSGNDDINVPIILAGGKGTISVLANVYPKATHLMCKYALERQVDKAFGLQLKYLDFIHMLFAEPNPMPVKKCVELIGKSACHYRLPMTHVAPTLATRLEQEIARLNSLQGE
;
A
#
# COMPACT_ATOMS: atom_id res chain seq x y z
N MET A 1 18.41 6.34 -1.54
CA MET A 1 18.21 5.55 -0.29
C MET A 1 17.04 4.63 -0.53
N THR A 2 17.21 3.32 -0.40
CA THR A 2 16.12 2.34 -0.55
C THR A 2 15.51 2.06 0.84
N ILE A 3 14.19 2.16 0.98
CA ILE A 3 13.49 1.88 2.25
C ILE A 3 13.42 0.37 2.47
N TYR A 4 12.96 -0.37 1.46
CA TYR A 4 12.93 -1.83 1.45
C TYR A 4 12.96 -2.37 0.01
N THR A 5 13.14 -3.67 -0.14
CA THR A 5 12.94 -4.41 -1.40
C THR A 5 12.03 -5.60 -1.12
N GLY A 6 11.12 -5.91 -2.04
CA GLY A 6 10.21 -7.05 -1.86
C GLY A 6 8.76 -6.65 -1.66
N SER A 7 8.07 -7.32 -0.74
CA SER A 7 6.63 -7.17 -0.49
C SER A 7 6.35 -6.27 0.71
N GLY A 8 5.81 -5.08 0.48
CA GLY A 8 5.19 -4.27 1.53
C GLY A 8 3.68 -4.52 1.58
N VAL A 9 3.12 -4.77 2.76
CA VAL A 9 1.67 -4.90 2.93
C VAL A 9 1.01 -3.54 3.18
N ALA A 10 0.01 -3.18 2.38
CA ALA A 10 -0.93 -2.13 2.75
C ALA A 10 -1.92 -2.74 3.77
N ILE A 11 -1.52 -2.76 5.04
CA ILE A 11 -2.23 -3.51 6.08
C ILE A 11 -3.63 -2.95 6.34
N VAL A 12 -4.62 -3.81 6.52
CA VAL A 12 -5.96 -3.43 6.96
C VAL A 12 -5.95 -2.99 8.42
N THR A 13 -6.86 -2.10 8.80
CA THR A 13 -7.12 -1.75 10.20
C THR A 13 -8.38 -2.49 10.67
N PRO A 14 -8.28 -3.42 11.63
CA PRO A 14 -9.44 -4.08 12.17
C PRO A 14 -10.23 -3.14 13.10
N PHE A 15 -11.54 -3.25 13.06
CA PHE A 15 -12.46 -2.50 13.93
C PHE A 15 -13.35 -3.45 14.70
N PHE A 16 -13.82 -3.02 15.86
CA PHE A 16 -14.97 -3.60 16.53
C PHE A 16 -16.28 -3.18 15.84
N GLU A 17 -17.41 -3.80 16.23
CA GLU A 17 -18.72 -3.49 15.69
C GLU A 17 -19.15 -2.03 15.94
N ASP A 18 -18.69 -1.43 17.04
CA ASP A 18 -18.94 -0.02 17.38
C ASP A 18 -18.07 0.96 16.57
N GLY A 19 -17.18 0.44 15.73
CA GLY A 19 -16.26 1.19 14.90
C GLY A 19 -14.96 1.61 15.58
N SER A 20 -14.73 1.29 16.85
CA SER A 20 -13.43 1.52 17.49
C SER A 20 -12.36 0.57 16.93
N VAL A 21 -11.08 0.98 17.01
CA VAL A 21 -9.96 0.16 16.51
C VAL A 21 -9.73 -1.04 17.44
N ASP A 22 -9.67 -2.23 16.84
CA ASP A 22 -9.28 -3.47 17.54
C ASP A 22 -7.76 -3.63 17.49
N TYR A 23 -7.09 -3.06 18.49
CA TYR A 23 -5.62 -3.09 18.58
C TYR A 23 -5.06 -4.50 18.83
N ASP A 24 -5.79 -5.38 19.52
CA ASP A 24 -5.34 -6.75 19.79
C ASP A 24 -5.26 -7.52 18.47
N THR A 25 -6.35 -7.54 17.70
CA THR A 25 -6.37 -8.13 16.36
C THR A 25 -5.37 -7.44 15.42
N PHE A 26 -5.21 -6.12 15.50
CA PHE A 26 -4.21 -5.41 14.68
C PHE A 26 -2.78 -5.88 14.99
N GLY A 27 -2.47 -6.09 16.28
CA GLY A 27 -1.20 -6.67 16.69
C GLY A 27 -0.99 -8.09 16.14
N GLU A 28 -2.01 -8.93 16.15
CA GLU A 28 -1.95 -10.28 15.57
C GLU A 28 -1.75 -10.26 14.04
N LEU A 29 -2.40 -9.34 13.33
CA LEU A 29 -2.19 -9.16 11.90
C LEU A 29 -0.74 -8.72 11.59
N ILE A 30 -0.15 -7.84 12.38
CA ILE A 30 1.26 -7.42 12.22
C ILE A 30 2.19 -8.63 12.44
N GLU A 31 1.97 -9.44 13.49
CA GLU A 31 2.77 -10.65 13.71
C GLU A 31 2.62 -11.67 12.58
N PHE A 32 1.39 -11.87 12.09
CA PHE A 32 1.14 -12.71 10.93
C PHE A 32 1.94 -12.27 9.71
N GLN A 33 1.94 -10.97 9.39
CA GLN A 33 2.72 -10.43 8.27
C GLN A 33 4.23 -10.71 8.43
N ILE A 34 4.77 -10.45 9.63
CA ILE A 34 6.21 -10.63 9.89
C ILE A 34 6.59 -12.11 9.85
N SER A 35 5.77 -12.99 10.43
CA SER A 35 6.02 -14.43 10.43
C SER A 35 5.99 -15.05 9.03
N GLU A 36 5.25 -14.44 8.11
CA GLU A 36 5.12 -14.84 6.70
C GLU A 36 6.07 -14.07 5.76
N GLU A 37 7.13 -13.46 6.31
CA GLU A 37 8.23 -12.81 5.57
C GLU A 37 7.82 -11.55 4.78
N THR A 38 6.81 -10.80 5.23
CA THR A 38 6.54 -9.46 4.68
C THR A 38 7.74 -8.54 4.90
N ASP A 39 8.17 -7.81 3.85
CA ASP A 39 9.39 -7.00 3.86
C ASP A 39 9.18 -5.57 4.39
N ALA A 40 7.95 -5.07 4.44
CA ALA A 40 7.58 -3.78 5.02
C ALA A 40 6.09 -3.72 5.39
N ILE A 41 5.73 -2.90 6.38
CA ILE A 41 4.33 -2.66 6.78
C ILE A 41 3.95 -1.22 6.49
N ILE A 42 2.91 -1.04 5.67
CA ILE A 42 2.37 0.26 5.30
C ILE A 42 1.07 0.48 6.07
N VAL A 43 1.11 1.41 7.04
CA VAL A 43 0.02 1.67 7.99
C VAL A 43 -0.75 2.92 7.59
N ALA A 44 -2.05 2.93 7.85
CA ALA A 44 -2.92 4.08 7.60
C ALA A 44 -2.84 4.59 6.15
N GLY A 45 -2.67 3.65 5.19
CA GLY A 45 -2.91 3.92 3.78
C GLY A 45 -4.40 3.79 3.44
N THR A 46 -4.72 3.76 2.15
CA THR A 46 -6.11 3.58 1.67
C THR A 46 -6.74 2.29 2.20
N THR A 47 -6.00 1.19 2.16
CA THR A 47 -6.46 -0.13 2.64
C THR A 47 -6.64 -0.16 4.16
N GLY A 48 -5.88 0.67 4.89
CA GLY A 48 -6.01 0.87 6.33
C GLY A 48 -7.12 1.85 6.73
N GLU A 49 -7.93 2.33 5.79
CA GLU A 49 -9.09 3.21 6.01
C GLU A 49 -8.75 4.55 6.69
N SER A 50 -7.57 5.12 6.44
CA SER A 50 -7.14 6.38 7.06
C SER A 50 -8.12 7.54 6.86
N SER A 51 -8.83 7.58 5.72
CA SER A 51 -9.80 8.65 5.43
C SER A 51 -11.06 8.64 6.28
N THR A 52 -11.28 7.60 7.09
CA THR A 52 -12.37 7.51 8.07
C THR A 52 -11.88 7.62 9.51
N MET A 53 -10.60 7.93 9.71
CA MET A 53 -9.98 8.13 11.02
C MET A 53 -9.79 9.61 11.30
N PRO A 54 -10.16 10.12 12.48
CA PRO A 54 -9.63 11.38 13.00
C PRO A 54 -8.10 11.35 13.10
N ASP A 55 -7.44 12.51 13.05
CA ASP A 55 -5.97 12.59 13.06
C ASP A 55 -5.35 11.92 14.29
N ASP A 56 -5.93 12.14 15.47
CA ASP A 56 -5.45 11.55 16.73
C ASP A 56 -5.55 10.02 16.74
N GLU A 57 -6.60 9.46 16.18
CA GLU A 57 -6.74 8.00 16.02
C GLU A 57 -5.76 7.46 14.99
N GLN A 58 -5.59 8.14 13.85
CA GLN A 58 -4.61 7.74 12.83
C GLN A 58 -3.19 7.73 13.41
N VAL A 59 -2.83 8.76 14.16
CA VAL A 59 -1.54 8.85 14.88
C VAL A 59 -1.39 7.72 15.89
N ALA A 60 -2.46 7.38 16.64
CA ALA A 60 -2.45 6.28 17.61
C ALA A 60 -2.26 4.91 16.94
N VAL A 61 -2.94 4.66 15.81
CA VAL A 61 -2.79 3.42 15.02
C VAL A 61 -1.37 3.27 14.47
N ILE A 62 -0.81 4.35 13.95
CA ILE A 62 0.58 4.35 13.44
C ILE A 62 1.56 4.10 14.58
N LYS A 63 1.40 4.78 15.73
CA LYS A 63 2.23 4.55 16.91
C LYS A 63 2.19 3.10 17.37
N PHE A 64 0.99 2.54 17.49
CA PHE A 64 0.82 1.14 17.88
C PHE A 64 1.57 0.19 16.93
N ALA A 65 1.46 0.43 15.61
CA ALA A 65 2.14 -0.41 14.62
C ALA A 65 3.67 -0.31 14.73
N ILE A 66 4.22 0.90 14.91
CA ILE A 66 5.67 1.11 15.12
C ILE A 66 6.15 0.36 16.35
N ASP A 67 5.45 0.53 17.48
CA ASP A 67 5.79 -0.13 18.76
C ASP A 67 5.69 -1.67 18.61
N ARG A 68 4.67 -2.17 17.91
CA ARG A 68 4.47 -3.61 17.71
C ARG A 68 5.49 -4.23 16.77
N VAL A 69 5.82 -3.56 15.68
CA VAL A 69 6.85 -4.01 14.71
C VAL A 69 8.23 -4.00 15.36
N ALA A 70 8.51 -3.05 16.24
CA ALA A 70 9.75 -2.95 17.02
C ALA A 70 11.03 -3.07 16.16
N GLY A 71 11.05 -2.41 15.00
CA GLY A 71 12.19 -2.35 14.08
C GLY A 71 12.53 -3.65 13.34
N ARG A 72 11.65 -4.66 13.39
CA ARG A 72 11.86 -5.95 12.67
C ARG A 72 11.75 -5.82 11.16
N VAL A 73 10.92 -4.93 10.69
CA VAL A 73 10.77 -4.54 9.28
C VAL A 73 10.45 -3.03 9.21
N PRO A 74 10.70 -2.35 8.08
CA PRO A 74 10.32 -0.95 7.94
C PRO A 74 8.81 -0.71 8.07
N VAL A 75 8.45 0.41 8.74
CA VAL A 75 7.08 0.91 8.83
C VAL A 75 6.95 2.20 8.03
N ILE A 76 6.03 2.20 7.05
CA ILE A 76 5.71 3.36 6.23
C ILE A 76 4.33 3.87 6.63
N ALA A 77 4.24 5.12 7.04
CA ALA A 77 3.01 5.71 7.56
C ALA A 77 2.30 6.60 6.53
N GLY A 78 1.01 6.37 6.30
CA GLY A 78 0.18 7.26 5.50
C GLY A 78 0.01 8.62 6.19
N SER A 79 0.30 9.72 5.49
CA SER A 79 0.15 11.09 6.02
C SER A 79 -0.46 12.07 5.02
N GLY A 80 -0.58 11.67 3.74
CA GLY A 80 -1.13 12.52 2.69
C GLY A 80 -2.65 12.63 2.74
N VAL A 81 -3.15 13.86 2.69
CA VAL A 81 -4.56 14.19 2.50
C VAL A 81 -4.67 15.21 1.35
N ASN A 82 -5.89 15.64 1.01
CA ASN A 82 -6.11 16.56 -0.11
C ASN A 82 -5.83 18.05 0.21
N ASP A 83 -5.63 18.40 1.46
CA ASP A 83 -5.23 19.73 1.92
C ASP A 83 -3.75 19.77 2.28
N THR A 84 -2.99 20.68 1.65
CA THR A 84 -1.54 20.78 1.84
C THR A 84 -1.16 21.11 3.28
N ALA A 85 -1.87 22.09 3.90
CA ALA A 85 -1.57 22.50 5.27
C ALA A 85 -1.91 21.39 6.27
N HIS A 86 -2.97 20.63 6.05
CA HIS A 86 -3.33 19.46 6.84
C HIS A 86 -2.28 18.35 6.68
N SER A 87 -1.89 18.01 5.44
CA SER A 87 -0.83 17.03 5.19
C SER A 87 0.48 17.39 5.90
N ILE A 88 0.86 18.67 5.92
CA ILE A 88 2.05 19.15 6.64
C ILE A 88 1.90 18.93 8.16
N ARG A 89 0.76 19.31 8.75
CA ARG A 89 0.54 19.13 10.21
C ARG A 89 0.60 17.65 10.58
N LEU A 90 -0.15 16.82 9.87
CA LEU A 90 -0.21 15.38 10.12
C LEU A 90 1.15 14.71 9.93
N SER A 91 1.88 15.05 8.85
CA SER A 91 3.23 14.53 8.61
C SER A 91 4.20 14.86 9.74
N LYS A 92 4.16 16.09 10.27
CA LYS A 92 4.99 16.50 11.41
C LYS A 92 4.65 15.78 12.72
N GLU A 93 3.38 15.45 12.92
CA GLU A 93 2.96 14.67 14.10
C GLU A 93 3.41 13.22 13.98
N ILE A 94 3.26 12.62 12.81
CA ILE A 94 3.70 11.24 12.52
C ILE A 94 5.22 11.15 12.58
N GLU A 95 5.96 12.14 12.09
CA GLU A 95 7.43 12.16 12.15
C GLU A 95 7.97 11.97 13.57
N LYS A 96 7.31 12.55 14.58
CA LYS A 96 7.71 12.40 15.99
C LYS A 96 7.63 10.97 16.51
N LEU A 97 6.86 10.11 15.83
CA LEU A 97 6.72 8.69 16.18
C LEU A 97 7.87 7.84 15.63
N GLY A 98 8.62 8.36 14.66
CA GLY A 98 9.79 7.70 14.08
C GLY A 98 9.48 6.53 13.13
N PRO A 99 8.50 6.63 12.20
CA PRO A 99 8.40 5.65 11.12
C PRO A 99 9.60 5.77 10.18
N ASP A 100 9.82 4.75 9.35
CA ASP A 100 10.94 4.75 8.39
C ASP A 100 10.69 5.65 7.17
N ALA A 101 9.41 5.90 6.83
CA ALA A 101 9.02 6.80 5.75
C ALA A 101 7.54 7.23 5.86
N LEU A 102 7.18 8.25 5.10
CA LEU A 102 5.81 8.71 4.90
C LEU A 102 5.28 8.29 3.52
N LEU A 103 4.04 7.82 3.45
CA LEU A 103 3.31 7.62 2.20
C LEU A 103 2.36 8.80 1.96
N VAL A 104 2.61 9.57 0.91
CA VAL A 104 1.83 10.78 0.61
C VAL A 104 1.10 10.59 -0.71
N VAL A 105 -0.23 10.50 -0.64
CA VAL A 105 -1.10 10.35 -1.81
C VAL A 105 -1.29 11.68 -2.54
N THR A 106 -1.43 11.64 -3.87
CA THR A 106 -1.88 12.82 -4.63
C THR A 106 -3.22 13.33 -4.09
N PRO A 107 -3.43 14.67 -4.04
CA PRO A 107 -4.69 15.23 -3.58
C PRO A 107 -5.89 14.60 -4.29
N TYR A 108 -6.89 14.20 -3.55
CA TYR A 108 -8.12 13.60 -4.05
C TYR A 108 -9.27 14.60 -3.95
N TYR A 109 -10.30 14.44 -4.81
CA TYR A 109 -11.47 15.31 -4.93
C TYR A 109 -11.14 16.69 -5.54
N ILE A 110 -10.25 17.47 -4.90
CA ILE A 110 -9.79 18.76 -5.45
C ILE A 110 -8.68 18.51 -6.47
N LYS A 111 -8.99 18.73 -7.75
CA LYS A 111 -8.01 18.57 -8.83
C LYS A 111 -7.13 19.81 -8.95
N THR A 112 -5.87 19.59 -9.27
CA THR A 112 -4.91 20.67 -9.50
C THR A 112 -4.10 20.44 -10.78
N SER A 113 -3.29 21.41 -11.17
CA SER A 113 -2.33 21.29 -12.27
C SER A 113 -1.10 20.48 -11.86
N GLN A 114 -0.26 20.09 -12.83
CA GLN A 114 1.03 19.44 -12.53
C GLN A 114 1.93 20.36 -11.68
N GLN A 115 1.90 21.67 -11.93
CA GLN A 115 2.61 22.64 -11.11
C GLN A 115 2.07 22.68 -9.67
N GLY A 116 0.75 22.61 -9.47
CA GLY A 116 0.16 22.52 -8.14
C GLY A 116 0.50 21.23 -7.40
N LEU A 117 0.66 20.10 -8.12
CA LEU A 117 1.19 18.86 -7.53
C LEU A 117 2.65 19.04 -7.06
N ILE A 118 3.49 19.68 -7.88
CA ILE A 118 4.87 19.99 -7.50
C ILE A 118 4.90 20.80 -6.20
N GLU A 119 4.20 21.94 -6.17
CA GLU A 119 4.16 22.82 -5.01
C GLU A 119 3.60 22.12 -3.75
N HIS A 120 2.57 21.30 -3.91
CA HIS A 120 1.99 20.50 -2.82
C HIS A 120 3.01 19.53 -2.20
N PHE A 121 3.66 18.71 -3.02
CA PHE A 121 4.62 17.72 -2.52
C PHE A 121 5.91 18.36 -2.01
N GLU A 122 6.41 19.42 -2.64
CA GLU A 122 7.57 20.16 -2.15
C GLU A 122 7.29 20.82 -0.79
N ALA A 123 6.10 21.41 -0.61
CA ALA A 123 5.71 22.02 0.67
C ALA A 123 5.69 20.96 1.80
N ILE A 124 5.18 19.75 1.53
CA ILE A 124 5.19 18.65 2.50
C ILE A 124 6.62 18.19 2.74
N ALA A 125 7.40 17.92 1.69
CA ALA A 125 8.75 17.41 1.78
C ALA A 125 9.73 18.38 2.48
N ASN A 126 9.52 19.69 2.31
CA ASN A 126 10.29 20.73 3.02
C ASN A 126 9.91 20.85 4.51
N SER A 127 8.80 20.25 4.94
CA SER A 127 8.29 20.39 6.30
C SER A 127 8.75 19.30 7.25
N VAL A 128 9.32 18.19 6.75
CA VAL A 128 9.77 17.02 7.49
C VAL A 128 11.15 16.57 7.00
N ASP A 129 11.85 15.80 7.82
CA ASP A 129 13.14 15.19 7.45
C ASP A 129 13.01 13.72 7.02
N LEU A 130 11.86 13.08 7.27
CA LEU A 130 11.60 11.69 6.89
C LEU A 130 11.59 11.48 5.37
N PRO A 131 12.00 10.28 4.92
CA PRO A 131 11.81 9.85 3.54
C PRO A 131 10.32 9.85 3.13
N ILE A 132 10.03 10.29 1.90
CA ILE A 132 8.68 10.35 1.34
C ILE A 132 8.55 9.38 0.16
N VAL A 133 7.48 8.60 0.19
CA VAL A 133 6.98 7.79 -0.92
C VAL A 133 5.82 8.54 -1.56
N LEU A 134 5.99 9.04 -2.78
CA LEU A 134 4.90 9.61 -3.57
C LEU A 134 3.89 8.51 -3.91
N TYR A 135 2.60 8.79 -3.82
CA TYR A 135 1.57 7.81 -4.17
C TYR A 135 0.61 8.36 -5.22
N ASN A 136 0.62 7.75 -6.41
CA ASN A 136 -0.17 8.13 -7.57
C ASN A 136 -1.24 7.07 -7.86
N VAL A 137 -2.52 7.43 -7.65
CA VAL A 137 -3.66 6.50 -7.77
C VAL A 137 -4.85 7.19 -8.45
N PRO A 138 -4.78 7.41 -9.77
CA PRO A 138 -5.78 8.19 -10.51
C PRO A 138 -7.22 7.68 -10.37
N GLY A 139 -7.41 6.36 -10.23
CA GLY A 139 -8.72 5.74 -10.01
C GLY A 139 -9.43 6.21 -8.73
N ARG A 140 -8.69 6.78 -7.76
CA ARG A 140 -9.23 7.31 -6.52
C ARG A 140 -9.17 8.85 -6.44
N THR A 141 -8.13 9.45 -7.01
CA THR A 141 -7.90 10.89 -6.90
C THR A 141 -8.50 11.70 -8.05
N GLY A 142 -8.79 11.02 -9.18
CA GLY A 142 -9.31 11.66 -10.38
C GLY A 142 -8.27 12.49 -11.14
N GLN A 143 -6.99 12.36 -10.79
CA GLN A 143 -5.87 13.01 -11.48
C GLN A 143 -4.64 12.12 -11.48
N VAL A 144 -3.80 12.25 -12.51
CA VAL A 144 -2.54 11.51 -12.65
C VAL A 144 -1.36 12.47 -12.46
N MET A 145 -0.35 12.04 -11.72
CA MET A 145 0.95 12.70 -11.70
C MET A 145 1.73 12.28 -12.94
N ALA A 146 2.10 13.24 -13.78
CA ALA A 146 2.82 12.99 -15.01
C ALA A 146 4.28 12.53 -14.74
N PRO A 147 4.91 11.77 -15.64
CA PRO A 147 6.28 11.32 -15.48
C PRO A 147 7.28 12.48 -15.27
N GLU A 148 7.08 13.61 -15.94
CA GLU A 148 7.91 14.82 -15.80
C GLU A 148 7.75 15.46 -14.41
N THR A 149 6.56 15.41 -13.84
CA THR A 149 6.29 15.87 -12.47
C THR A 149 7.02 14.99 -11.45
N ILE A 150 7.00 13.67 -11.65
CA ILE A 150 7.73 12.72 -10.80
C ILE A 150 9.24 12.95 -10.94
N LEU A 151 9.74 13.17 -12.17
CA LEU A 151 11.15 13.52 -12.40
C LEU A 151 11.53 14.79 -11.64
N HIS A 152 10.70 15.84 -11.68
CA HIS A 152 10.95 17.09 -10.94
C HIS A 152 11.04 16.81 -9.44
N LEU A 153 10.04 16.16 -8.88
CA LEU A 153 9.96 15.82 -7.46
C LEU A 153 11.09 14.90 -6.99
N SER A 154 11.60 14.03 -7.87
CA SER A 154 12.75 13.15 -7.58
C SER A 154 14.07 13.88 -7.32
N GLN A 155 14.12 15.20 -7.55
CA GLN A 155 15.28 16.02 -7.21
C GLN A 155 15.29 16.42 -5.72
N HIS A 156 14.17 16.31 -5.03
CA HIS A 156 14.09 16.66 -3.61
C HIS A 156 14.72 15.56 -2.75
N LYS A 157 15.60 15.96 -1.82
CA LYS A 157 16.40 15.03 -1.01
C LYS A 157 15.57 14.00 -0.21
N ASN A 158 14.36 14.39 0.22
CA ASN A 158 13.48 13.54 1.03
C ASN A 158 12.51 12.69 0.20
N ILE A 159 12.33 12.98 -1.10
CA ILE A 159 11.47 12.19 -1.98
C ILE A 159 12.30 11.04 -2.55
N VAL A 160 12.14 9.85 -1.97
CA VAL A 160 13.02 8.71 -2.24
C VAL A 160 12.36 7.57 -3.00
N ALA A 161 11.02 7.58 -3.08
CA ALA A 161 10.29 6.52 -3.76
C ALA A 161 8.96 7.01 -4.36
N TYR A 162 8.45 6.19 -5.25
CA TYR A 162 7.18 6.37 -5.95
C TYR A 162 6.38 5.07 -5.95
N LYS A 163 5.17 5.09 -5.36
CA LYS A 163 4.19 4.02 -5.48
C LYS A 163 3.31 4.28 -6.70
N ASP A 164 3.45 3.42 -7.70
CA ASP A 164 2.69 3.46 -8.94
C ASP A 164 1.43 2.61 -8.83
N ALA A 165 0.27 3.27 -8.75
CA ALA A 165 -1.04 2.66 -8.82
C ALA A 165 -1.89 3.25 -9.95
N VAL A 166 -1.22 3.61 -11.06
CA VAL A 166 -1.88 4.08 -12.29
C VAL A 166 -2.55 2.93 -13.03
N GLY A 167 -1.98 1.72 -12.95
CA GLY A 167 -2.49 0.55 -13.64
C GLY A 167 -2.09 0.48 -15.12
N ASP A 168 -1.10 1.27 -15.53
CA ASP A 168 -0.57 1.30 -16.90
C ASP A 168 0.95 1.13 -16.88
N ILE A 169 1.42 -0.02 -17.36
CA ILE A 169 2.86 -0.31 -17.43
C ILE A 169 3.61 0.68 -18.34
N ALA A 170 2.94 1.24 -19.35
CA ALA A 170 3.58 2.24 -20.22
C ALA A 170 3.89 3.53 -19.43
N HIS A 171 3.00 3.93 -18.50
CA HIS A 171 3.28 5.03 -17.57
C HIS A 171 4.49 4.71 -16.68
N THR A 172 4.51 3.51 -16.07
CA THR A 172 5.66 3.07 -15.25
C THR A 172 6.98 3.12 -16.01
N LEU A 173 6.99 2.64 -17.27
CA LEU A 173 8.19 2.67 -18.13
C LEU A 173 8.62 4.10 -18.46
N ALA A 174 7.67 5.01 -18.72
CA ALA A 174 7.97 6.43 -18.95
C ALA A 174 8.58 7.07 -17.70
N VAL A 175 8.01 6.80 -16.51
CA VAL A 175 8.60 7.25 -15.25
C VAL A 175 10.00 6.69 -15.06
N ARG A 176 10.19 5.37 -15.21
CA ARG A 176 11.49 4.71 -15.05
C ARG A 176 12.54 5.25 -16.00
N ASN A 177 12.18 5.51 -17.26
CA ASN A 177 13.07 6.09 -18.25
C ASN A 177 13.57 7.49 -17.85
N LEU A 178 12.72 8.31 -17.22
CA LEU A 178 13.08 9.67 -16.81
C LEU A 178 13.83 9.71 -15.48
N VAL A 179 13.35 8.98 -14.46
CA VAL A 179 13.95 9.04 -13.11
C VAL A 179 15.19 8.17 -12.96
N GLY A 180 15.36 7.14 -13.80
CA GLY A 180 16.46 6.18 -13.65
C GLY A 180 16.45 5.55 -12.25
N ASP A 181 17.61 5.61 -11.57
CA ASP A 181 17.80 5.09 -10.21
C ASP A 181 17.73 6.17 -9.12
N LYS A 182 17.21 7.37 -9.43
CA LYS A 182 17.13 8.47 -8.45
C LYS A 182 16.18 8.18 -7.31
N ILE A 183 15.03 7.55 -7.61
CA ILE A 183 14.04 7.12 -6.64
C ILE A 183 13.61 5.68 -6.91
N ASP A 184 13.19 4.97 -5.88
CA ASP A 184 12.67 3.62 -6.00
C ASP A 184 11.24 3.62 -6.51
N ILE A 185 10.86 2.62 -7.32
CA ILE A 185 9.49 2.43 -7.80
C ILE A 185 8.92 1.19 -7.14
N TYR A 186 7.76 1.34 -6.48
CA TYR A 186 6.96 0.24 -5.93
C TYR A 186 5.66 0.11 -6.72
N SER A 187 5.30 -1.13 -7.07
CA SER A 187 3.97 -1.40 -7.62
C SER A 187 2.89 -1.13 -6.57
N GLY A 188 1.84 -0.43 -6.96
CA GLY A 188 0.63 -0.26 -6.17
C GLY A 188 -0.54 -1.07 -6.69
N ASN A 189 -0.32 -1.89 -7.74
CA ASN A 189 -1.31 -2.72 -8.42
C ASN A 189 -0.83 -4.17 -8.44
N ASP A 190 -1.48 -5.03 -7.65
CA ASP A 190 -1.06 -6.42 -7.48
C ASP A 190 -1.09 -7.24 -8.78
N ASP A 191 -1.93 -6.90 -9.75
CA ASP A 191 -2.05 -7.57 -11.04
C ASP A 191 -0.86 -7.34 -12.00
N ILE A 192 -0.02 -6.33 -11.72
CA ILE A 192 1.17 -6.00 -12.54
C ILE A 192 2.46 -5.90 -11.71
N ASN A 193 2.51 -6.53 -10.52
CA ASN A 193 3.69 -6.52 -9.66
C ASN A 193 4.96 -7.00 -10.40
N VAL A 194 4.88 -8.16 -11.03
CA VAL A 194 6.03 -8.77 -11.72
C VAL A 194 6.52 -7.91 -12.89
N PRO A 195 5.66 -7.43 -13.81
CA PRO A 195 6.08 -6.49 -14.85
C PRO A 195 6.80 -5.26 -14.33
N ILE A 196 6.29 -4.61 -13.28
CA ILE A 196 6.91 -3.40 -12.69
C ILE A 196 8.27 -3.72 -12.08
N ILE A 197 8.40 -4.82 -11.33
CA ILE A 197 9.67 -5.23 -10.72
C ILE A 197 10.70 -5.57 -11.80
N LEU A 198 10.31 -6.29 -12.84
CA LEU A 198 11.19 -6.62 -13.98
C LEU A 198 11.63 -5.38 -14.75
N ALA A 199 10.82 -4.33 -14.80
CA ALA A 199 11.16 -3.02 -15.35
C ALA A 199 12.11 -2.19 -14.45
N GLY A 200 12.51 -2.71 -13.30
CA GLY A 200 13.45 -2.07 -12.38
C GLY A 200 12.80 -1.54 -11.08
N GLY A 201 11.54 -1.88 -10.84
CA GLY A 201 10.89 -1.64 -9.54
C GLY A 201 11.57 -2.42 -8.41
N LYS A 202 11.42 -1.93 -7.18
CA LYS A 202 12.03 -2.53 -5.97
C LYS A 202 11.12 -3.49 -5.23
N GLY A 203 9.83 -3.52 -5.58
CA GLY A 203 8.85 -4.35 -4.91
C GLY A 203 7.43 -3.83 -5.10
N THR A 204 6.56 -4.19 -4.17
CA THR A 204 5.14 -3.80 -4.19
C THR A 204 4.68 -3.26 -2.84
N ILE A 205 3.65 -2.42 -2.87
CA ILE A 205 2.80 -2.07 -1.73
C ILE A 205 1.43 -2.69 -2.00
N SER A 206 1.21 -3.87 -1.45
CA SER A 206 0.24 -4.87 -1.88
C SER A 206 -1.02 -4.91 -1.02
N VAL A 207 -2.16 -5.16 -1.63
CA VAL A 207 -3.43 -5.56 -0.98
C VAL A 207 -3.47 -7.08 -0.80
N LEU A 208 -3.01 -7.84 -1.81
CA LEU A 208 -2.92 -9.31 -1.78
C LEU A 208 -2.18 -9.83 -0.55
N ALA A 209 -1.11 -9.13 -0.13
CA ALA A 209 -0.28 -9.50 1.01
C ALA A 209 -1.05 -9.58 2.34
N ASN A 210 -2.22 -8.93 2.49
CA ASN A 210 -3.05 -9.11 3.68
C ASN A 210 -3.55 -10.54 3.87
N VAL A 211 -3.70 -11.30 2.76
CA VAL A 211 -4.25 -12.67 2.75
C VAL A 211 -3.17 -13.72 2.46
N TYR A 212 -2.26 -13.40 1.55
CA TYR A 212 -1.19 -14.29 1.09
C TYR A 212 0.20 -13.60 1.17
N PRO A 213 0.67 -13.24 2.38
CA PRO A 213 1.93 -12.51 2.55
C PRO A 213 3.13 -13.27 1.98
N LYS A 214 3.29 -14.55 2.32
CA LYS A 214 4.39 -15.40 1.84
C LYS A 214 4.42 -15.53 0.32
N ALA A 215 3.26 -15.71 -0.32
CA ALA A 215 3.19 -15.80 -1.78
C ALA A 215 3.58 -14.48 -2.45
N THR A 216 3.16 -13.35 -1.87
CA THR A 216 3.52 -12.01 -2.37
C THR A 216 5.01 -11.75 -2.18
N HIS A 217 5.59 -12.12 -1.03
CA HIS A 217 7.03 -12.05 -0.80
C HIS A 217 7.80 -12.86 -1.87
N LEU A 218 7.44 -14.13 -2.06
CA LEU A 218 8.10 -15.00 -3.04
C LEU A 218 7.95 -14.50 -4.48
N MET A 219 6.77 -13.95 -4.85
CA MET A 219 6.55 -13.33 -6.16
C MET A 219 7.55 -12.18 -6.38
N CYS A 220 7.69 -11.29 -5.42
CA CYS A 220 8.64 -10.18 -5.48
C CYS A 220 10.08 -10.69 -5.51
N LYS A 221 10.44 -11.62 -4.64
CA LYS A 221 11.78 -12.22 -4.57
C LYS A 221 12.19 -12.83 -5.89
N TYR A 222 11.35 -13.68 -6.48
CA TYR A 222 11.65 -14.30 -7.78
C TYR A 222 11.79 -13.26 -8.90
N ALA A 223 10.96 -12.21 -8.91
CA ALA A 223 11.09 -11.14 -9.89
C ALA A 223 12.40 -10.35 -9.73
N LEU A 224 12.78 -10.01 -8.50
CA LEU A 224 14.04 -9.31 -8.18
C LEU A 224 15.27 -10.17 -8.54
N GLU A 225 15.21 -11.48 -8.30
CA GLU A 225 16.25 -12.45 -8.65
C GLU A 225 16.23 -12.84 -10.14
N ARG A 226 15.37 -12.22 -10.96
CA ARG A 226 15.20 -12.54 -12.40
C ARG A 226 14.77 -13.97 -12.69
N GLN A 227 14.13 -14.66 -11.75
CA GLN A 227 13.51 -15.98 -11.94
C GLN A 227 12.11 -15.80 -12.57
N VAL A 228 12.10 -15.36 -13.82
CA VAL A 228 10.91 -14.84 -14.52
C VAL A 228 9.74 -15.84 -14.52
N ASP A 229 10.00 -17.11 -14.85
CA ASP A 229 8.95 -18.13 -14.94
C ASP A 229 8.30 -18.40 -13.56
N LYS A 230 9.09 -18.42 -12.49
CA LYS A 230 8.56 -18.59 -11.13
C LYS A 230 7.75 -17.37 -10.69
N ALA A 231 8.25 -16.16 -10.97
CA ALA A 231 7.57 -14.93 -10.63
C ALA A 231 6.21 -14.84 -11.34
N PHE A 232 6.17 -15.06 -12.65
CA PHE A 232 4.91 -15.07 -13.40
C PHE A 232 4.01 -16.25 -13.04
N GLY A 233 4.58 -17.40 -12.70
CA GLY A 233 3.80 -18.55 -12.19
C GLY A 233 2.97 -18.17 -10.96
N LEU A 234 3.55 -17.43 -10.00
CA LEU A 234 2.82 -16.91 -8.84
C LEU A 234 1.85 -15.78 -9.25
N GLN A 235 2.30 -14.81 -10.05
CA GLN A 235 1.45 -13.71 -10.52
C GLN A 235 0.15 -14.24 -11.16
N LEU A 236 0.27 -15.20 -12.07
CA LEU A 236 -0.86 -15.77 -12.78
C LEU A 236 -1.71 -16.69 -11.89
N LYS A 237 -1.10 -17.41 -10.95
CA LYS A 237 -1.83 -18.24 -9.98
C LYS A 237 -2.80 -17.44 -9.15
N TYR A 238 -2.44 -16.22 -8.75
CA TYR A 238 -3.25 -15.34 -7.90
C TYR A 238 -4.04 -14.28 -8.68
N LEU A 239 -3.93 -14.21 -10.02
CA LEU A 239 -4.49 -13.10 -10.81
C LEU A 239 -6.01 -12.96 -10.65
N ASP A 240 -6.77 -14.06 -10.74
CA ASP A 240 -8.22 -14.01 -10.57
C ASP A 240 -8.62 -13.55 -9.17
N PHE A 241 -7.90 -14.03 -8.15
CA PHE A 241 -8.11 -13.59 -6.77
C PHE A 241 -7.80 -12.09 -6.60
N ILE A 242 -6.70 -11.61 -7.18
CA ILE A 242 -6.35 -10.18 -7.18
C ILE A 242 -7.49 -9.36 -7.80
N HIS A 243 -8.01 -9.76 -8.94
CA HIS A 243 -9.14 -9.06 -9.57
C HIS A 243 -10.39 -9.04 -8.68
N MET A 244 -10.65 -10.14 -7.93
CA MET A 244 -11.77 -10.17 -6.99
C MET A 244 -11.58 -9.22 -5.80
N LEU A 245 -10.33 -8.96 -5.35
CA LEU A 245 -10.02 -7.99 -4.30
C LEU A 245 -10.36 -6.54 -4.70
N PHE A 246 -10.54 -6.28 -5.99
CA PHE A 246 -10.89 -4.97 -6.54
C PHE A 246 -12.24 -4.96 -7.31
N ALA A 247 -13.00 -6.06 -7.25
CA ALA A 247 -14.34 -6.13 -7.86
C ALA A 247 -15.35 -5.20 -7.18
N GLU A 248 -15.13 -4.90 -5.91
CA GLU A 248 -15.80 -3.83 -5.16
C GLU A 248 -14.72 -2.93 -4.52
N PRO A 249 -15.08 -1.73 -4.01
CA PRO A 249 -14.09 -0.80 -3.48
C PRO A 249 -13.22 -1.42 -2.37
N ASN A 250 -11.89 -1.46 -2.58
CA ASN A 250 -10.93 -1.81 -1.54
C ASN A 250 -11.02 -0.78 -0.39
N PRO A 251 -11.10 -1.19 0.91
CA PRO A 251 -10.72 -2.50 1.44
C PRO A 251 -11.87 -3.51 1.68
N MET A 252 -13.06 -3.29 1.13
CA MET A 252 -14.21 -4.17 1.44
C MET A 252 -13.91 -5.65 1.14
N PRO A 253 -13.43 -6.04 -0.08
CA PRO A 253 -13.16 -7.45 -0.37
C PRO A 253 -11.99 -8.02 0.45
N VAL A 254 -10.91 -7.27 0.63
CA VAL A 254 -9.75 -7.79 1.38
C VAL A 254 -10.05 -8.01 2.86
N LYS A 255 -10.83 -7.14 3.51
CA LYS A 255 -11.26 -7.36 4.92
C LYS A 255 -12.15 -8.60 5.02
N LYS A 256 -13.05 -8.82 4.04
CA LYS A 256 -13.81 -10.07 3.97
C LYS A 256 -12.90 -11.30 3.82
N CYS A 257 -11.85 -11.21 3.03
CA CYS A 257 -10.88 -12.31 2.91
C CYS A 257 -10.10 -12.55 4.20
N VAL A 258 -9.70 -11.49 4.91
CA VAL A 258 -9.01 -11.61 6.22
C VAL A 258 -9.91 -12.29 7.25
N GLU A 259 -11.24 -12.02 7.22
CA GLU A 259 -12.22 -12.77 8.02
C GLU A 259 -12.30 -14.25 7.60
N LEU A 260 -12.40 -14.53 6.29
CA LEU A 260 -12.51 -15.90 5.78
C LEU A 260 -11.31 -16.78 6.13
N ILE A 261 -10.11 -16.19 6.28
CA ILE A 261 -8.92 -16.90 6.75
C ILE A 261 -8.81 -16.90 8.30
N GLY A 262 -9.81 -16.42 9.02
CA GLY A 262 -9.90 -16.45 10.48
C GLY A 262 -8.93 -15.52 11.21
N LYS A 263 -8.52 -14.40 10.57
CA LYS A 263 -7.53 -13.46 11.13
C LYS A 263 -8.13 -12.20 11.74
N SER A 264 -9.36 -11.82 11.39
CA SER A 264 -10.05 -10.65 11.93
C SER A 264 -11.55 -10.78 11.72
N ALA A 265 -12.35 -10.12 12.54
CA ALA A 265 -13.74 -9.84 12.21
C ALA A 265 -13.83 -8.81 11.07
N CYS A 266 -14.91 -8.88 10.29
CA CYS A 266 -15.12 -8.04 9.11
C CYS A 266 -16.05 -6.87 9.45
N HIS A 267 -15.55 -5.87 10.18
CA HIS A 267 -16.25 -4.63 10.48
C HIS A 267 -15.70 -3.47 9.67
N TYR A 268 -16.58 -2.57 9.26
CA TYR A 268 -16.27 -1.40 8.44
C TYR A 268 -16.81 -0.14 9.08
N ARG A 269 -16.18 1.00 8.74
CA ARG A 269 -16.77 2.31 9.00
C ARG A 269 -17.45 2.83 7.74
N LEU A 270 -18.61 3.43 7.88
CA LEU A 270 -19.24 4.11 6.74
C LEU A 270 -18.29 5.15 6.12
N PRO A 271 -18.27 5.28 4.78
CA PRO A 271 -19.22 4.73 3.80
C PRO A 271 -18.94 3.28 3.35
N MET A 272 -17.91 2.59 3.88
CA MET A 272 -17.65 1.19 3.56
C MET A 272 -18.72 0.30 4.18
N THR A 273 -19.07 -0.78 3.45
CA THR A 273 -20.10 -1.75 3.84
C THR A 273 -19.60 -3.18 3.59
N HIS A 274 -20.38 -4.16 4.00
CA HIS A 274 -20.09 -5.55 3.60
C HIS A 274 -20.17 -5.71 2.08
N VAL A 275 -19.32 -6.57 1.54
CA VAL A 275 -19.36 -6.94 0.13
C VAL A 275 -20.66 -7.66 -0.23
N ALA A 276 -21.04 -7.61 -1.50
CA ALA A 276 -22.21 -8.35 -1.98
C ALA A 276 -22.08 -9.85 -1.66
N PRO A 277 -23.17 -10.54 -1.25
CA PRO A 277 -23.12 -11.97 -0.92
C PRO A 277 -22.55 -12.85 -2.04
N THR A 278 -22.81 -12.49 -3.28
CA THR A 278 -22.27 -13.20 -4.46
C THR A 278 -20.75 -13.09 -4.56
N LEU A 279 -20.18 -11.91 -4.24
CA LEU A 279 -18.72 -11.74 -4.20
C LEU A 279 -18.13 -12.48 -3.01
N ALA A 280 -18.77 -12.42 -1.82
CA ALA A 280 -18.32 -13.14 -0.63
C ALA A 280 -18.17 -14.64 -0.90
N THR A 281 -19.19 -15.27 -1.52
CA THR A 281 -19.15 -16.69 -1.90
C THR A 281 -18.03 -17.00 -2.89
N ARG A 282 -17.80 -16.13 -3.89
CA ARG A 282 -16.72 -16.33 -4.87
C ARG A 282 -15.34 -16.22 -4.22
N LEU A 283 -15.14 -15.26 -3.29
CA LEU A 283 -13.90 -15.11 -2.53
C LEU A 283 -13.62 -16.36 -1.68
N GLU A 284 -14.64 -16.90 -0.97
CA GLU A 284 -14.51 -18.11 -0.19
C GLU A 284 -14.10 -19.33 -1.04
N GLN A 285 -14.77 -19.52 -2.18
CA GLN A 285 -14.45 -20.60 -3.12
C GLN A 285 -13.03 -20.48 -3.68
N GLU A 286 -12.60 -19.27 -4.02
CA GLU A 286 -11.27 -19.03 -4.57
C GLU A 286 -10.17 -19.22 -3.52
N ILE A 287 -10.39 -18.80 -2.27
CA ILE A 287 -9.49 -19.10 -1.16
C ILE A 287 -9.35 -20.61 -0.96
N ALA A 288 -10.46 -21.36 -0.97
CA ALA A 288 -10.44 -22.82 -0.86
C ALA A 288 -9.65 -23.47 -2.01
N ARG A 289 -9.85 -23.00 -3.26
CA ARG A 289 -9.11 -23.46 -4.45
C ARG A 289 -7.61 -23.18 -4.32
N LEU A 290 -7.24 -21.95 -3.95
CA LEU A 290 -5.83 -21.56 -3.83
C LEU A 290 -5.10 -22.35 -2.72
N ASN A 291 -5.78 -22.60 -1.60
CA ASN A 291 -5.22 -23.37 -0.48
C ASN A 291 -5.04 -24.86 -0.85
N SER A 292 -5.92 -25.44 -1.66
CA SER A 292 -5.75 -26.83 -2.14
C SER A 292 -4.51 -27.00 -3.04
N LEU A 293 -4.11 -25.95 -3.76
CA LEU A 293 -2.91 -25.94 -4.60
C LEU A 293 -1.59 -25.64 -3.84
N GLN A 294 -1.65 -25.36 -2.53
CA GLN A 294 -0.44 -25.19 -1.72
C GLN A 294 0.08 -26.49 -1.14
N GLY A 295 -0.71 -27.57 -1.20
CA GLY A 295 -0.35 -28.92 -0.72
C GLY A 295 0.32 -29.81 -1.78
N GLU A 296 0.46 -29.32 -3.00
CA GLU A 296 1.17 -29.98 -4.12
C GLU A 296 2.53 -29.31 -4.37
#